data_d33463eace8f56dea2eac273d3a0fcdd
#
_entry.id   d33463eace8f56dea2eac273d3a0fcdd
#
_cell.length_a   1.000
_cell.length_b   1.000
_cell.length_c   1.000
_cell.angle_alpha   90.00
_cell.angle_beta   90.00
_cell.angle_gamma   90.00
#
_symmetry.space_group_name_H-M   'P 1'
#
loop_
_entity.id
_entity.type
_entity.pdbx_description
1 polymer ?
#
loop_
_entity_poly.entity_id
_entity_poly.type
_entity_poly.pdbx_seq_one_letter_code
_entity_poly.pdbx_strand_id
1 'polypeptide(L)'
;MSHLRPFAALSLAVVSALALAGCATATEAAVDASGAEAETISFTWDRNVAGEGEDAAYEETTVVVPKNPNNVVVFDMASLDTFGALGGEIAGAPLGSAPAYLSDYLSEDAFNSGTLFEADLIEIEAQQPELIIIGGRSSALYDDLSEIAPTIDLSIRGSFIETLERNTTFLGKVLGAEEEAAEALAELKDGIEEARAVTADAGTGLALMVSGGKLSAQAPSGGDATGRNARGGLIYDVFGVTPVVDDIEAATHGEPISFEFLVEHNPDFLWVVDRDAATGTEDAQPAATILDNAIVELTTAAKEDHIIYLNPTAWYIVFGGLETTRIMIDDVLQIAK
;
A
#
# COMPACT_ATOMS: atom_id res chain seq x y z
N MET A 1 45.29 25.11 85.80
CA MET A 1 45.88 26.26 85.07
C MET A 1 45.52 26.20 83.66
N SER A 2 44.57 27.03 83.24
CA SER A 2 44.69 27.93 82.06
C SER A 2 44.83 27.26 80.69
N HIS A 3 44.09 27.51 79.67
CA HIS A 3 43.25 28.58 79.16
C HIS A 3 42.41 27.96 78.01
N LEU A 4 41.18 28.09 77.96
CA LEU A 4 40.30 28.80 77.03
C LEU A 4 40.89 29.24 75.66
N ARG A 5 40.27 28.81 74.54
CA ARG A 5 39.24 29.55 73.82
C ARG A 5 38.91 28.90 72.47
N PRO A 6 37.78 29.32 71.85
CA PRO A 6 36.99 28.46 70.95
C PRO A 6 37.17 28.87 69.51
N PHE A 7 36.75 27.95 68.60
CA PHE A 7 36.51 28.37 67.21
C PHE A 7 35.16 27.88 66.71
N ALA A 8 34.59 28.73 65.99
CA ALA A 8 33.22 28.90 65.56
C ALA A 8 32.69 27.71 64.69
N ALA A 9 31.42 27.40 64.93
CA ALA A 9 30.63 26.56 64.06
C ALA A 9 30.32 27.23 62.73
N LEU A 10 30.50 26.50 61.63
CA LEU A 10 29.90 26.85 60.34
C LEU A 10 28.94 25.71 59.95
N SER A 11 27.69 26.01 60.08
CA SER A 11 26.58 25.09 59.74
C SER A 11 26.44 25.00 58.22
N LEU A 12 26.69 23.85 57.65
CA LEU A 12 26.38 23.57 56.26
C LEU A 12 25.05 22.81 56.21
N ALA A 13 23.98 23.46 55.78
CA ALA A 13 22.71 22.88 55.56
C ALA A 13 22.77 21.99 54.31
N VAL A 14 22.64 20.67 54.48
CA VAL A 14 22.45 19.73 53.37
C VAL A 14 20.96 19.66 53.07
N VAL A 15 20.55 20.24 51.96
CA VAL A 15 19.22 20.05 51.40
C VAL A 15 19.20 18.72 50.67
N SER A 16 18.53 17.72 51.26
CA SER A 16 18.27 16.44 50.61
C SER A 16 17.13 16.61 49.61
N ALA A 17 17.45 16.71 48.32
CA ALA A 17 16.48 16.55 47.24
C ALA A 17 16.21 15.07 47.02
N LEU A 18 15.02 14.58 47.35
CA LEU A 18 14.51 13.30 46.88
C LEU A 18 14.28 13.39 45.35
N ALA A 19 15.13 12.76 44.60
CA ALA A 19 14.86 12.48 43.18
C ALA A 19 13.89 11.28 43.11
N LEU A 20 12.66 11.50 42.69
CA LEU A 20 11.80 10.44 42.17
C LEU A 20 12.47 9.89 40.88
N ALA A 21 12.93 8.65 40.96
CA ALA A 21 13.32 7.91 39.78
C ALA A 21 12.05 7.52 39.02
N GLY A 22 11.68 8.31 38.03
CA GLY A 22 10.80 7.90 36.96
C GLY A 22 11.62 7.01 36.02
N CYS A 23 11.18 5.77 35.81
CA CYS A 23 11.68 4.94 34.72
C CYS A 23 11.27 5.57 33.41
N ALA A 24 12.15 6.41 32.84
CA ALA A 24 12.10 6.73 31.42
C ALA A 24 12.88 5.61 30.72
N THR A 25 12.19 4.81 29.93
CA THR A 25 12.83 3.97 28.93
C THR A 25 13.57 4.90 27.99
N ALA A 26 14.87 4.92 28.09
CA ALA A 26 15.72 5.65 27.15
C ALA A 26 15.65 4.89 25.82
N THR A 27 14.93 5.47 24.86
CA THR A 27 15.10 5.13 23.46
C THR A 27 16.50 5.61 23.09
N GLU A 28 17.42 4.72 22.75
CA GLU A 28 18.71 5.11 22.18
C GLU A 28 18.45 5.83 20.86
N ALA A 29 18.75 7.13 20.84
CA ALA A 29 18.72 7.90 19.61
C ALA A 29 19.92 7.45 18.75
N ALA A 30 19.66 7.09 17.50
CA ALA A 30 20.69 6.87 16.51
C ALA A 30 21.43 8.20 16.26
N VAL A 31 22.76 8.19 16.40
CA VAL A 31 23.62 9.35 16.09
C VAL A 31 24.24 9.17 14.72
N ASP A 32 24.07 10.14 13.85
CA ASP A 32 24.74 10.15 12.56
C ASP A 32 26.26 10.41 12.69
N ALA A 33 26.99 10.20 11.60
CA ALA A 33 28.45 10.38 11.57
C ALA A 33 28.91 11.84 11.80
N SER A 34 27.98 12.82 11.84
CA SER A 34 28.24 14.25 12.10
C SER A 34 28.04 14.64 13.56
N GLY A 35 27.49 13.72 14.39
CA GLY A 35 27.19 13.98 15.80
C GLY A 35 25.93 14.82 16.04
N ALA A 36 25.12 15.06 15.02
CA ALA A 36 23.76 15.56 15.14
C ALA A 36 22.80 14.39 15.44
N GLU A 37 21.83 14.59 16.33
CA GLU A 37 20.75 13.60 16.49
C GLU A 37 19.96 13.55 15.17
N ALA A 38 19.91 12.38 14.53
CA ALA A 38 19.12 12.19 13.33
C ALA A 38 17.64 12.48 13.66
N GLU A 39 17.00 13.33 12.84
CA GLU A 39 15.56 13.57 12.99
C GLU A 39 14.79 12.27 12.68
N THR A 40 13.85 11.95 13.53
CA THR A 40 13.05 10.73 13.42
C THR A 40 11.57 11.03 13.46
N ILE A 41 10.78 10.10 12.91
CA ILE A 41 9.32 10.17 12.92
C ILE A 41 8.74 8.81 13.31
N SER A 42 7.65 8.79 14.08
CA SER A 42 6.98 7.57 14.49
C SER A 42 5.84 7.23 13.54
N PHE A 43 5.71 5.95 13.21
CA PHE A 43 4.55 5.39 12.52
C PHE A 43 3.88 4.35 13.39
N THR A 44 2.56 4.45 13.53
CA THR A 44 1.74 3.53 14.34
C THR A 44 0.65 2.91 13.49
N TRP A 45 0.48 1.59 13.62
CA TRP A 45 -0.58 0.85 12.94
C TRP A 45 -0.98 -0.38 13.75
N ASP A 46 -2.15 -0.95 13.44
CA ASP A 46 -2.59 -2.23 13.99
C ASP A 46 -1.99 -3.38 13.19
N ARG A 47 -0.99 -4.07 13.73
CA ARG A 47 -0.36 -5.23 13.11
C ARG A 47 -1.19 -6.48 13.37
N ASN A 48 -1.43 -7.29 12.35
CA ASN A 48 -1.97 -8.62 12.55
C ASN A 48 -0.86 -9.53 13.09
N VAL A 49 -1.04 -10.03 14.31
CA VAL A 49 -0.09 -10.91 15.01
C VAL A 49 -0.57 -12.36 15.05
N ALA A 50 -1.69 -12.69 14.39
CA ALA A 50 -2.19 -14.05 14.30
C ALA A 50 -1.24 -14.93 13.48
N GLY A 51 -1.09 -16.18 13.90
CA GLY A 51 -0.39 -17.22 13.14
C GLY A 51 -1.12 -17.60 11.84
N GLU A 52 -0.42 -18.32 10.97
CA GLU A 52 -1.01 -18.82 9.74
C GLU A 52 -2.22 -19.74 10.03
N GLY A 53 -3.36 -19.40 9.43
CA GLY A 53 -4.61 -20.16 9.59
C GLY A 53 -5.40 -19.86 10.88
N GLU A 54 -4.96 -18.89 11.67
CA GLU A 54 -5.71 -18.39 12.84
C GLU A 54 -6.60 -17.20 12.47
N ASP A 55 -7.59 -16.91 13.33
CA ASP A 55 -8.39 -15.69 13.20
C ASP A 55 -7.51 -14.46 13.45
N ALA A 56 -7.72 -13.40 12.67
CA ALA A 56 -6.92 -12.18 12.76
C ALA A 56 -6.94 -11.59 14.18
N ALA A 57 -5.76 -11.37 14.73
CA ALA A 57 -5.53 -10.71 16.02
C ALA A 57 -4.66 -9.48 15.80
N TYR A 58 -5.14 -8.31 16.22
CA TYR A 58 -4.44 -7.05 15.97
C TYR A 58 -3.80 -6.50 17.24
N GLU A 59 -2.57 -6.00 17.09
CA GLU A 59 -1.81 -5.32 18.14
C GLU A 59 -1.26 -4.00 17.62
N GLU A 60 -1.47 -2.93 18.40
CA GLU A 60 -0.91 -1.62 18.06
C GLU A 60 0.63 -1.67 18.10
N THR A 61 1.23 -1.39 16.96
CA THR A 61 2.67 -1.42 16.76
C THR A 61 3.16 -0.02 16.37
N THR A 62 4.21 0.47 17.03
CA THR A 62 4.84 1.76 16.74
C THR A 62 6.30 1.56 16.41
N VAL A 63 6.75 2.09 15.28
CA VAL A 63 8.14 2.09 14.84
C VAL A 63 8.62 3.53 14.65
N VAL A 64 9.83 3.79 15.12
CA VAL A 64 10.53 5.07 14.89
C VAL A 64 11.46 4.90 13.71
N VAL A 65 11.28 5.71 12.68
CA VAL A 65 12.08 5.69 11.45
C VAL A 65 12.87 6.98 11.28
N PRO A 66 14.04 6.97 10.64
CA PRO A 66 14.77 8.18 10.31
C PRO A 66 14.02 9.03 9.29
N LYS A 67 14.20 10.34 9.33
CA LYS A 67 13.85 11.23 8.21
C LYS A 67 14.97 11.20 7.17
N ASN A 68 14.57 11.32 5.90
CA ASN A 68 15.46 11.24 4.76
C ASN A 68 16.40 10.02 4.83
N PRO A 69 15.82 8.80 5.00
CA PRO A 69 16.62 7.59 5.12
C PRO A 69 17.39 7.34 3.82
N ASN A 70 18.64 6.93 3.98
CA ASN A 70 19.40 6.34 2.87
C ASN A 70 19.13 4.84 2.83
N ASN A 71 19.39 4.22 1.67
CA ASN A 71 19.37 2.77 1.55
C ASN A 71 18.04 2.14 1.99
N VAL A 72 16.95 2.54 1.30
CA VAL A 72 15.59 2.08 1.59
C VAL A 72 15.26 0.83 0.80
N VAL A 73 14.70 -0.18 1.46
CA VAL A 73 14.19 -1.40 0.83
C VAL A 73 12.66 -1.38 0.85
N VAL A 74 12.04 -1.57 -0.31
CA VAL A 74 10.59 -1.51 -0.44
C VAL A 74 10.04 -2.78 -1.07
N PHE A 75 9.25 -3.53 -0.30
CA PHE A 75 8.55 -4.74 -0.76
C PHE A 75 7.17 -4.45 -1.32
N ASP A 76 6.49 -3.42 -0.80
CA ASP A 76 5.15 -3.06 -1.24
C ASP A 76 5.18 -2.14 -2.46
N MET A 77 4.60 -2.58 -3.57
CA MET A 77 4.67 -1.84 -4.83
C MET A 77 3.90 -0.51 -4.80
N ALA A 78 2.83 -0.38 -4.01
CA ALA A 78 2.13 0.89 -3.85
C ALA A 78 2.97 1.91 -3.05
N SER A 79 3.72 1.40 -2.07
CA SER A 79 4.68 2.22 -1.32
C SER A 79 5.90 2.58 -2.17
N LEU A 80 6.37 1.68 -3.04
CA LEU A 80 7.43 1.95 -4.01
C LEU A 80 7.05 3.10 -4.93
N ASP A 81 5.84 3.03 -5.50
CA ASP A 81 5.25 4.10 -6.32
C ASP A 81 5.24 5.45 -5.56
N THR A 82 4.63 5.48 -4.38
CA THR A 82 4.49 6.72 -3.61
C THR A 82 5.83 7.28 -3.16
N PHE A 83 6.73 6.43 -2.65
CA PHE A 83 8.05 6.83 -2.16
C PHE A 83 8.90 7.41 -3.29
N GLY A 84 8.92 6.74 -4.46
CA GLY A 84 9.63 7.20 -5.64
C GLY A 84 9.03 8.48 -6.23
N ALA A 85 7.70 8.57 -6.33
CA ALA A 85 7.00 9.76 -6.83
C ALA A 85 7.26 11.01 -5.96
N LEU A 86 7.53 10.83 -4.67
CA LEU A 86 7.92 11.90 -3.74
C LEU A 86 9.44 12.16 -3.72
N GLY A 87 10.20 11.57 -4.64
CA GLY A 87 11.64 11.79 -4.80
C GLY A 87 12.52 10.94 -3.88
N GLY A 88 11.97 9.91 -3.24
CA GLY A 88 12.76 8.95 -2.46
C GLY A 88 13.54 7.99 -3.35
N GLU A 89 14.78 7.69 -2.98
CA GLU A 89 15.63 6.71 -3.67
C GLU A 89 15.44 5.32 -3.07
N ILE A 90 15.20 4.31 -3.93
CA ILE A 90 14.93 2.93 -3.52
C ILE A 90 16.13 2.07 -3.88
N ALA A 91 16.85 1.60 -2.86
CA ALA A 91 18.05 0.80 -3.02
C ALA A 91 17.78 -0.69 -3.25
N GLY A 92 16.64 -1.20 -2.77
CA GLY A 92 16.27 -2.61 -2.94
C GLY A 92 14.77 -2.83 -3.04
N ALA A 93 14.38 -3.77 -3.90
CA ALA A 93 12.99 -4.15 -4.09
C ALA A 93 12.89 -5.59 -4.66
N PRO A 94 11.70 -6.23 -4.64
CA PRO A 94 11.42 -7.44 -5.43
C PRO A 94 11.40 -7.12 -6.94
N LEU A 95 12.57 -7.01 -7.57
CA LEU A 95 12.74 -6.50 -8.93
C LEU A 95 11.93 -7.26 -9.98
N GLY A 96 11.74 -8.57 -9.78
CA GLY A 96 10.92 -9.40 -10.67
C GLY A 96 9.42 -9.08 -10.63
N SER A 97 8.97 -8.29 -9.64
CA SER A 97 7.56 -7.88 -9.48
C SER A 97 7.34 -6.40 -9.72
N ALA A 98 8.42 -5.60 -9.81
CA ALA A 98 8.34 -4.16 -10.06
C ALA A 98 7.92 -3.91 -11.52
N PRO A 99 6.82 -3.19 -11.76
CA PRO A 99 6.37 -2.89 -13.11
C PRO A 99 7.31 -1.88 -13.79
N ALA A 100 7.37 -1.96 -15.13
CA ALA A 100 8.29 -1.13 -15.90
C ALA A 100 8.11 0.38 -15.67
N TYR A 101 6.88 0.84 -15.44
CA TYR A 101 6.62 2.27 -15.20
C TYR A 101 7.11 2.78 -13.84
N LEU A 102 7.46 1.88 -12.91
CA LEU A 102 8.09 2.22 -11.63
C LEU A 102 9.62 2.04 -11.63
N SER A 103 10.19 1.57 -12.74
CA SER A 103 11.64 1.31 -12.82
C SER A 103 12.50 2.56 -12.61
N ASP A 104 11.99 3.72 -12.99
CA ASP A 104 12.70 5.00 -12.85
C ASP A 104 12.84 5.46 -11.38
N TYR A 105 12.09 4.84 -10.45
CA TYR A 105 12.17 5.10 -9.01
C TYR A 105 13.22 4.24 -8.30
N LEU A 106 13.74 3.23 -8.98
CA LEU A 106 14.81 2.38 -8.45
C LEU A 106 16.17 3.04 -8.70
N SER A 107 17.09 2.93 -7.75
CA SER A 107 18.47 3.36 -7.96
C SER A 107 19.12 2.54 -9.09
N GLU A 108 20.14 3.10 -9.75
CA GLU A 108 20.86 2.40 -10.83
C GLU A 108 21.44 1.05 -10.40
N ASP A 109 21.85 0.97 -9.12
CA ASP A 109 22.46 -0.21 -8.49
C ASP A 109 21.44 -0.95 -7.58
N ALA A 110 20.12 -0.76 -7.80
CA ALA A 110 19.11 -1.39 -6.97
C ALA A 110 19.26 -2.92 -6.95
N PHE A 111 19.30 -3.48 -5.74
CA PHE A 111 19.43 -4.92 -5.57
C PHE A 111 18.07 -5.62 -5.48
N ASN A 112 18.05 -6.91 -5.85
CA ASN A 112 16.85 -7.71 -5.70
C ASN A 112 16.70 -8.20 -4.26
N SER A 113 15.70 -7.71 -3.55
CA SER A 113 15.42 -8.08 -2.15
C SER A 113 14.65 -9.41 -1.99
N GLY A 114 14.33 -10.11 -3.09
CA GLY A 114 13.56 -11.35 -3.09
C GLY A 114 12.31 -11.29 -3.94
N THR A 115 11.19 -11.74 -3.39
CA THR A 115 9.86 -11.72 -4.01
C THR A 115 8.86 -10.94 -3.12
N LEU A 116 7.62 -10.75 -3.59
CA LEU A 116 6.56 -10.13 -2.77
C LEU A 116 6.17 -10.98 -1.53
N PHE A 117 6.64 -12.22 -1.43
CA PHE A 117 6.26 -13.19 -0.40
C PHE A 117 7.44 -13.74 0.38
N GLU A 118 8.65 -13.62 -0.15
CA GLU A 118 9.88 -14.18 0.42
C GLU A 118 11.01 -13.16 0.31
N ALA A 119 11.69 -12.88 1.42
CA ALA A 119 12.81 -11.95 1.48
C ALA A 119 14.16 -12.68 1.40
N ASP A 120 15.11 -12.11 0.67
CA ASP A 120 16.51 -12.51 0.75
C ASP A 120 17.17 -11.80 1.95
N LEU A 121 16.94 -12.35 3.16
CA LEU A 121 17.41 -11.75 4.41
C LEU A 121 18.93 -11.55 4.44
N ILE A 122 19.69 -12.44 3.79
CA ILE A 122 21.17 -12.37 3.76
C ILE A 122 21.60 -11.15 2.94
N GLU A 123 21.00 -10.96 1.76
CA GLU A 123 21.31 -9.81 0.92
C GLU A 123 20.86 -8.50 1.58
N ILE A 124 19.65 -8.46 2.14
CA ILE A 124 19.12 -7.27 2.82
C ILE A 124 20.00 -6.86 4.01
N GLU A 125 20.42 -7.82 4.86
CA GLU A 125 21.30 -7.54 6.00
C GLU A 125 22.67 -7.02 5.53
N ALA A 126 23.21 -7.58 4.43
CA ALA A 126 24.49 -7.15 3.86
C ALA A 126 24.44 -5.69 3.35
N GLN A 127 23.29 -5.24 2.86
CA GLN A 127 23.07 -3.89 2.35
C GLN A 127 22.83 -2.85 3.45
N GLN A 128 22.57 -3.25 4.70
CA GLN A 128 22.38 -2.38 5.86
C GLN A 128 21.34 -1.26 5.62
N PRO A 129 20.07 -1.58 5.32
CA PRO A 129 19.06 -0.56 5.08
C PRO A 129 18.76 0.25 6.35
N GLU A 130 18.41 1.53 6.17
CA GLU A 130 17.92 2.41 7.24
C GLU A 130 16.41 2.35 7.44
N LEU A 131 15.69 1.86 6.43
CA LEU A 131 14.25 1.68 6.45
C LEU A 131 13.84 0.53 5.53
N ILE A 132 12.92 -0.30 6.02
CA ILE A 132 12.24 -1.32 5.22
C ILE A 132 10.74 -1.02 5.21
N ILE A 133 10.14 -1.02 4.01
CA ILE A 133 8.71 -0.76 3.82
C ILE A 133 8.04 -2.01 3.26
N ILE A 134 7.09 -2.54 3.99
CA ILE A 134 6.28 -3.70 3.60
C ILE A 134 4.80 -3.32 3.48
N GLY A 135 3.99 -4.20 2.91
CA GLY A 135 2.54 -4.03 2.84
C GLY A 135 1.86 -5.17 2.11
N GLY A 136 0.60 -5.41 2.41
CA GLY A 136 -0.24 -6.39 1.75
C GLY A 136 0.38 -7.79 1.72
N ARG A 137 0.98 -8.16 0.58
CA ARG A 137 1.57 -9.50 0.37
C ARG A 137 2.79 -9.76 1.24
N SER A 138 3.57 -8.73 1.55
CA SER A 138 4.82 -8.84 2.32
C SER A 138 4.63 -8.62 3.82
N SER A 139 3.41 -8.38 4.31
CA SER A 139 3.16 -8.12 5.74
C SER A 139 3.60 -9.27 6.66
N ALA A 140 3.57 -10.51 6.16
CA ALA A 140 4.03 -11.68 6.90
C ALA A 140 5.56 -11.72 7.14
N LEU A 141 6.33 -10.90 6.42
CA LEU A 141 7.78 -10.81 6.55
C LEU A 141 8.23 -9.87 7.68
N TYR A 142 7.28 -9.23 8.40
CA TYR A 142 7.58 -8.20 9.39
C TYR A 142 8.58 -8.66 10.46
N ASP A 143 8.35 -9.82 11.06
CA ASP A 143 9.16 -10.28 12.19
C ASP A 143 10.62 -10.45 11.79
N ASP A 144 10.88 -11.13 10.66
CA ASP A 144 12.23 -11.35 10.15
C ASP A 144 12.92 -10.04 9.71
N LEU A 145 12.20 -9.16 9.00
CA LEU A 145 12.76 -7.91 8.50
C LEU A 145 13.00 -6.89 9.60
N SER A 146 12.18 -6.87 10.64
CA SER A 146 12.33 -5.96 11.79
C SER A 146 13.56 -6.29 12.67
N GLU A 147 14.13 -7.48 12.54
CA GLU A 147 15.42 -7.84 13.16
C GLU A 147 16.60 -7.17 12.43
N ILE A 148 16.43 -6.78 11.16
CA ILE A 148 17.49 -6.15 10.34
C ILE A 148 17.46 -4.63 10.44
N ALA A 149 16.29 -4.01 10.28
CA ALA A 149 16.14 -2.55 10.27
C ALA A 149 14.73 -2.11 10.71
N PRO A 150 14.51 -0.81 11.01
CA PRO A 150 13.19 -0.27 11.23
C PRO A 150 12.28 -0.64 10.06
N THR A 151 11.22 -1.41 10.34
CA THR A 151 10.28 -1.94 9.33
C THR A 151 8.88 -1.41 9.59
N ILE A 152 8.23 -0.85 8.58
CA ILE A 152 6.85 -0.34 8.66
C ILE A 152 5.94 -1.07 7.68
N ASP A 153 4.69 -1.29 8.08
CA ASP A 153 3.66 -1.93 7.25
C ASP A 153 2.62 -0.88 6.79
N LEU A 154 2.67 -0.55 5.50
CA LEU A 154 1.78 0.41 4.85
C LEU A 154 0.59 -0.25 4.13
N SER A 155 0.22 -1.46 4.53
CA SER A 155 -0.95 -2.17 3.99
C SER A 155 -2.20 -1.31 3.93
N ILE A 156 -3.01 -1.55 2.92
CA ILE A 156 -4.35 -0.95 2.85
C ILE A 156 -5.21 -1.57 3.95
N ARG A 157 -5.79 -0.70 4.78
CA ARG A 157 -6.69 -1.06 5.89
C ARG A 157 -7.86 -0.08 5.91
N GLY A 158 -9.08 -0.60 5.92
CA GLY A 158 -10.28 0.22 5.82
C GLY A 158 -10.45 0.87 4.43
N SER A 159 -10.76 2.15 4.40
CA SER A 159 -10.94 2.90 3.15
C SER A 159 -9.65 3.01 2.35
N PHE A 160 -9.73 2.74 1.03
CA PHE A 160 -8.60 2.95 0.11
C PHE A 160 -8.11 4.40 0.14
N ILE A 161 -9.05 5.36 0.06
CA ILE A 161 -8.72 6.80 0.03
C ILE A 161 -8.03 7.23 1.33
N GLU A 162 -8.57 6.84 2.49
CA GLU A 162 -7.97 7.19 3.78
C GLU A 162 -6.58 6.58 3.95
N THR A 163 -6.39 5.36 3.46
CA THR A 163 -5.08 4.70 3.49
C THR A 163 -4.09 5.40 2.56
N LEU A 164 -4.49 5.74 1.33
CA LEU A 164 -3.66 6.48 0.38
C LEU A 164 -3.22 7.83 0.98
N GLU A 165 -4.15 8.58 1.57
CA GLU A 165 -3.86 9.85 2.24
C GLU A 165 -2.88 9.69 3.41
N ARG A 166 -3.14 8.72 4.29
CA ARG A 166 -2.29 8.44 5.45
C ARG A 166 -0.88 8.07 5.03
N ASN A 167 -0.75 7.11 4.11
CA ASN A 167 0.54 6.60 3.67
C ASN A 167 1.33 7.66 2.92
N THR A 168 0.71 8.39 1.99
CA THR A 168 1.36 9.48 1.24
C THR A 168 1.80 10.61 2.16
N THR A 169 0.93 11.05 3.09
CA THR A 169 1.27 12.08 4.08
C THR A 169 2.43 11.66 4.97
N PHE A 170 2.45 10.38 5.39
CA PHE A 170 3.54 9.85 6.21
C PHE A 170 4.86 9.80 5.43
N LEU A 171 4.86 9.26 4.21
CA LEU A 171 6.05 9.20 3.36
C LEU A 171 6.56 10.59 2.98
N GLY A 172 5.66 11.56 2.74
CA GLY A 172 6.02 12.97 2.58
C GLY A 172 6.80 13.52 3.77
N LYS A 173 6.34 13.23 5.01
CA LYS A 173 7.07 13.63 6.22
C LYS A 173 8.42 12.92 6.39
N VAL A 174 8.50 11.65 5.99
CA VAL A 174 9.76 10.89 6.01
C VAL A 174 10.79 11.52 5.08
N LEU A 175 10.36 11.96 3.90
CA LEU A 175 11.22 12.55 2.86
C LEU A 175 11.37 14.07 2.94
N GLY A 176 10.66 14.77 3.88
CA GLY A 176 10.61 16.23 3.89
C GLY A 176 9.94 16.82 2.65
N ALA A 177 9.00 16.07 2.04
CA ALA A 177 8.26 16.38 0.81
C ALA A 177 6.74 16.53 1.10
N GLU A 178 6.42 17.21 2.23
CA GLU A 178 5.03 17.35 2.71
C GLU A 178 4.16 18.17 1.75
N GLU A 179 4.74 19.17 1.06
CA GLU A 179 4.04 20.04 0.13
C GLU A 179 3.72 19.25 -1.15
N GLU A 180 4.68 18.53 -1.70
CA GLU A 180 4.53 17.66 -2.87
C GLU A 180 3.50 16.54 -2.62
N ALA A 181 3.54 15.94 -1.43
CA ALA A 181 2.57 14.93 -1.01
C ALA A 181 1.14 15.49 -0.96
N ALA A 182 0.97 16.69 -0.41
CA ALA A 182 -0.34 17.34 -0.33
C ALA A 182 -0.87 17.75 -1.71
N GLU A 183 -0.03 18.25 -2.60
CA GLU A 183 -0.38 18.61 -3.98
C GLU A 183 -0.82 17.37 -4.77
N ALA A 184 -0.01 16.30 -4.73
CA ALA A 184 -0.34 15.04 -5.41
C ALA A 184 -1.66 14.43 -4.91
N LEU A 185 -1.93 14.47 -3.60
CA LEU A 185 -3.19 14.00 -3.04
C LEU A 185 -4.39 14.85 -3.48
N ALA A 186 -4.21 16.17 -3.62
CA ALA A 186 -5.27 17.05 -4.11
C ALA A 186 -5.62 16.74 -5.57
N GLU A 187 -4.61 16.56 -6.44
CA GLU A 187 -4.80 16.16 -7.84
C GLU A 187 -5.54 14.83 -7.96
N LEU A 188 -5.16 13.83 -7.16
CA LEU A 188 -5.83 12.52 -7.19
C LEU A 188 -7.30 12.61 -6.74
N LYS A 189 -7.60 13.43 -5.73
CA LYS A 189 -8.98 13.66 -5.29
C LYS A 189 -9.83 14.29 -6.38
N ASP A 190 -9.31 15.31 -7.03
CA ASP A 190 -10.00 15.98 -8.15
C ASP A 190 -10.25 14.98 -9.30
N GLY A 191 -9.26 14.16 -9.65
CA GLY A 191 -9.40 13.14 -10.68
C GLY A 191 -10.40 12.03 -10.31
N ILE A 192 -10.45 11.61 -9.06
CA ILE A 192 -11.45 10.64 -8.57
C ILE A 192 -12.85 11.24 -8.62
N GLU A 193 -13.03 12.53 -8.26
CA GLU A 193 -14.31 13.21 -8.36
C GLU A 193 -14.76 13.33 -9.82
N GLU A 194 -13.85 13.63 -10.75
CA GLU A 194 -14.14 13.64 -12.19
C GLU A 194 -14.59 12.25 -12.69
N ALA A 195 -13.84 11.19 -12.33
CA ALA A 195 -14.20 9.82 -12.67
C ALA A 195 -15.58 9.41 -12.11
N ARG A 196 -15.88 9.78 -10.86
CA ARG A 196 -17.22 9.57 -10.26
C ARG A 196 -18.33 10.30 -10.99
N ALA A 197 -18.07 11.51 -11.45
CA ALA A 197 -19.07 12.26 -12.21
C ALA A 197 -19.41 11.58 -13.55
N VAL A 198 -18.42 10.96 -14.18
CA VAL A 198 -18.61 10.21 -15.44
C VAL A 198 -19.35 8.90 -15.20
N THR A 199 -19.01 8.16 -14.15
CA THR A 199 -19.62 6.86 -13.85
C THR A 199 -21.05 6.96 -13.29
N ALA A 200 -21.41 8.08 -12.66
CA ALA A 200 -22.70 8.27 -12.00
C ALA A 200 -23.91 8.08 -12.94
N ASP A 201 -23.78 8.47 -14.21
CA ASP A 201 -24.83 8.39 -15.22
C ASP A 201 -24.55 7.29 -16.28
N ALA A 202 -23.49 6.50 -16.11
CA ALA A 202 -23.06 5.50 -17.10
C ALA A 202 -23.94 4.23 -17.13
N GLY A 203 -24.73 3.99 -16.09
CA GLY A 203 -25.51 2.76 -15.94
C GLY A 203 -24.88 1.79 -14.95
N THR A 204 -25.17 0.51 -15.13
CA THR A 204 -24.65 -0.57 -14.24
C THR A 204 -23.36 -1.17 -14.77
N GLY A 205 -22.48 -1.57 -13.85
CA GLY A 205 -21.22 -2.21 -14.19
C GLY A 205 -21.00 -3.53 -13.48
N LEU A 206 -20.15 -4.36 -14.08
CA LEU A 206 -19.62 -5.56 -13.45
C LEU A 206 -18.10 -5.57 -13.55
N ALA A 207 -17.42 -5.60 -12.40
CA ALA A 207 -15.97 -5.80 -12.35
C ALA A 207 -15.64 -7.28 -12.49
N LEU A 208 -14.76 -7.58 -13.45
CA LEU A 208 -14.32 -8.94 -13.77
C LEU A 208 -12.82 -9.09 -13.58
N MET A 209 -12.42 -10.25 -13.06
CA MET A 209 -11.06 -10.75 -13.19
C MET A 209 -11.06 -11.94 -14.14
N VAL A 210 -10.16 -11.92 -15.12
CA VAL A 210 -9.93 -13.03 -16.04
C VAL A 210 -8.60 -13.69 -15.70
N SER A 211 -8.61 -15.01 -15.48
CA SER A 211 -7.40 -15.78 -15.18
C SER A 211 -7.56 -17.24 -15.60
N GLY A 212 -6.57 -17.79 -16.34
CA GLY A 212 -6.59 -19.18 -16.82
C GLY A 212 -7.82 -19.51 -17.67
N GLY A 213 -8.32 -18.55 -18.44
CA GLY A 213 -9.51 -18.71 -19.29
C GLY A 213 -10.84 -18.71 -18.52
N LYS A 214 -10.84 -18.34 -17.23
CA LYS A 214 -12.02 -18.30 -16.35
C LYS A 214 -12.35 -16.88 -15.94
N LEU A 215 -13.64 -16.65 -15.67
CA LEU A 215 -14.15 -15.38 -15.18
C LEU A 215 -14.43 -15.45 -13.69
N SER A 216 -14.15 -14.38 -12.99
CA SER A 216 -14.58 -14.16 -11.60
C SER A 216 -15.17 -12.75 -11.47
N ALA A 217 -16.37 -12.66 -10.92
CA ALA A 217 -17.00 -11.39 -10.58
C ALA A 217 -16.41 -10.84 -9.29
N GLN A 218 -16.17 -9.53 -9.24
CA GLN A 218 -15.64 -8.85 -8.06
C GLN A 218 -16.77 -8.17 -7.29
N ALA A 219 -16.77 -8.33 -5.98
CA ALA A 219 -17.76 -7.70 -5.11
C ALA A 219 -17.38 -6.27 -4.74
N PRO A 220 -18.37 -5.37 -4.51
CA PRO A 220 -18.14 -4.15 -3.76
C PRO A 220 -17.58 -4.47 -2.38
N SER A 221 -16.65 -3.66 -1.86
CA SER A 221 -16.07 -3.91 -0.53
C SER A 221 -16.95 -3.44 0.62
N GLY A 222 -18.02 -2.71 0.31
CA GLY A 222 -18.92 -2.14 1.31
C GLY A 222 -18.29 -1.05 2.17
N GLY A 223 -17.22 -0.42 1.65
CA GLY A 223 -16.46 0.63 2.35
C GLY A 223 -15.35 0.09 3.27
N ASP A 224 -15.23 -1.24 3.40
CA ASP A 224 -14.12 -1.88 4.10
C ASP A 224 -13.24 -2.62 3.09
N ALA A 225 -12.24 -1.91 2.58
CA ALA A 225 -11.24 -2.45 1.66
C ALA A 225 -10.18 -3.30 2.38
N THR A 226 -10.44 -3.74 3.62
CA THR A 226 -9.53 -4.65 4.30
C THR A 226 -9.55 -6.03 3.65
N GLY A 227 -8.37 -6.57 3.42
CA GLY A 227 -8.20 -7.94 3.03
C GLY A 227 -8.61 -8.27 1.60
N ARG A 228 -9.43 -9.30 1.43
CA ARG A 228 -9.59 -10.02 0.17
C ARG A 228 -10.34 -9.24 -0.92
N ASN A 229 -11.16 -8.27 -0.54
CA ASN A 229 -12.07 -7.55 -1.45
C ASN A 229 -11.52 -6.22 -1.95
N ALA A 230 -10.41 -5.76 -1.39
CA ALA A 230 -9.91 -4.42 -1.65
C ALA A 230 -9.76 -4.11 -3.14
N ARG A 231 -9.24 -5.06 -3.93
CA ARG A 231 -8.94 -4.82 -5.35
C ARG A 231 -10.19 -4.75 -6.23
N GLY A 232 -11.07 -5.74 -6.09
CA GLY A 232 -12.27 -5.82 -6.92
C GLY A 232 -13.27 -4.73 -6.60
N GLY A 233 -13.32 -4.27 -5.35
CA GLY A 233 -14.25 -3.26 -4.88
C GLY A 233 -13.95 -1.85 -5.35
N LEU A 234 -12.71 -1.52 -5.75
CA LEU A 234 -12.32 -0.13 -6.06
C LEU A 234 -13.18 0.53 -7.13
N ILE A 235 -13.56 -0.20 -8.18
CA ILE A 235 -14.37 0.36 -9.24
C ILE A 235 -15.74 0.85 -8.74
N TYR A 236 -16.27 0.19 -7.72
CA TYR A 236 -17.52 0.56 -7.06
C TYR A 236 -17.31 1.62 -5.98
N ASP A 237 -16.43 1.32 -5.01
CA ASP A 237 -16.30 2.12 -3.78
C ASP A 237 -15.55 3.44 -4.00
N VAL A 238 -14.54 3.43 -4.86
CA VAL A 238 -13.71 4.61 -5.16
C VAL A 238 -14.26 5.37 -6.34
N PHE A 239 -14.62 4.68 -7.43
CA PHE A 239 -15.02 5.32 -8.68
C PHE A 239 -16.54 5.40 -8.90
N GLY A 240 -17.33 4.85 -7.98
CA GLY A 240 -18.78 5.08 -7.93
C GLY A 240 -19.59 4.35 -9.00
N VAL A 241 -19.03 3.31 -9.65
CA VAL A 241 -19.79 2.47 -10.57
C VAL A 241 -20.93 1.79 -9.82
N THR A 242 -22.14 1.84 -10.35
CA THR A 242 -23.29 1.13 -9.78
C THR A 242 -23.18 -0.36 -10.11
N PRO A 243 -23.08 -1.27 -9.12
CA PRO A 243 -22.99 -2.69 -9.41
C PRO A 243 -24.28 -3.22 -10.05
N VAL A 244 -24.16 -4.11 -11.04
CA VAL A 244 -25.32 -4.76 -11.66
C VAL A 244 -25.93 -5.82 -10.76
N VAL A 245 -25.15 -6.34 -9.81
CA VAL A 245 -25.55 -7.34 -8.82
C VAL A 245 -24.82 -7.08 -7.51
N ASP A 246 -25.53 -7.18 -6.37
CA ASP A 246 -25.03 -6.79 -5.06
C ASP A 246 -24.56 -8.00 -4.21
N ASP A 247 -24.93 -9.24 -4.57
CA ASP A 247 -24.71 -10.44 -3.77
C ASP A 247 -23.55 -11.33 -4.26
N ILE A 248 -22.51 -10.71 -4.86
CA ILE A 248 -21.28 -11.40 -5.21
C ILE A 248 -20.51 -11.77 -3.94
N GLU A 249 -20.09 -13.04 -3.86
CA GLU A 249 -19.28 -13.51 -2.74
C GLU A 249 -17.89 -12.83 -2.73
N ALA A 250 -17.58 -12.26 -1.60
CA ALA A 250 -16.31 -11.59 -1.39
C ALA A 250 -15.17 -12.61 -1.24
N ALA A 251 -14.31 -12.69 -2.25
CA ALA A 251 -13.16 -13.60 -2.27
C ALA A 251 -11.91 -12.88 -2.84
N THR A 252 -10.72 -13.41 -2.52
CA THR A 252 -9.43 -12.81 -2.94
C THR A 252 -9.32 -12.57 -4.44
N HIS A 253 -9.95 -13.43 -5.25
CA HIS A 253 -9.94 -13.37 -6.71
C HIS A 253 -11.34 -13.27 -7.30
N GLY A 254 -12.33 -12.89 -6.49
CA GLY A 254 -13.73 -12.81 -6.86
C GLY A 254 -14.45 -14.15 -6.86
N GLU A 255 -15.76 -14.10 -7.11
CA GLU A 255 -16.63 -15.26 -7.22
C GLU A 255 -16.56 -15.83 -8.64
N PRO A 256 -16.24 -17.13 -8.83
CA PRO A 256 -16.22 -17.75 -10.15
C PRO A 256 -17.61 -17.72 -10.81
N ILE A 257 -17.67 -17.19 -12.03
CA ILE A 257 -18.90 -17.09 -12.81
C ILE A 257 -18.78 -17.74 -14.19
N SER A 258 -19.91 -18.03 -14.83
CA SER A 258 -19.95 -18.46 -16.23
C SER A 258 -20.19 -17.27 -17.18
N PHE A 259 -20.03 -17.52 -18.50
CA PHE A 259 -20.37 -16.51 -19.51
C PHE A 259 -21.88 -16.21 -19.55
N GLU A 260 -22.72 -17.22 -19.24
CA GLU A 260 -24.17 -17.06 -19.17
C GLU A 260 -24.59 -16.10 -18.05
N PHE A 261 -23.84 -16.03 -16.94
CA PHE A 261 -24.04 -15.06 -15.88
C PHE A 261 -23.99 -13.62 -16.41
N LEU A 262 -23.09 -13.32 -17.36
CA LEU A 262 -22.98 -12.01 -17.98
C LEU A 262 -24.25 -11.64 -18.77
N VAL A 263 -24.87 -12.64 -19.43
CA VAL A 263 -26.12 -12.44 -20.19
C VAL A 263 -27.32 -12.29 -19.25
N GLU A 264 -27.35 -13.07 -18.16
CA GLU A 264 -28.44 -13.04 -17.18
C GLU A 264 -28.54 -11.68 -16.48
N HIS A 265 -27.39 -11.13 -16.04
CA HIS A 265 -27.35 -9.86 -15.32
C HIS A 265 -27.22 -8.64 -16.26
N ASN A 266 -26.71 -8.86 -17.46
CA ASN A 266 -26.63 -7.90 -18.56
C ASN A 266 -26.16 -6.49 -18.17
N PRO A 267 -24.94 -6.32 -17.62
CA PRO A 267 -24.40 -5.02 -17.25
C PRO A 267 -24.25 -4.08 -18.46
N ASP A 268 -24.34 -2.77 -18.22
CA ASP A 268 -24.06 -1.75 -19.23
C ASP A 268 -22.57 -1.64 -19.51
N PHE A 269 -21.72 -1.90 -18.50
CA PHE A 269 -20.26 -1.89 -18.60
C PHE A 269 -19.63 -3.16 -18.00
N LEU A 270 -18.57 -3.66 -18.64
CA LEU A 270 -17.65 -4.65 -18.06
C LEU A 270 -16.30 -3.99 -17.80
N TRP A 271 -15.83 -4.07 -16.55
CA TRP A 271 -14.55 -3.55 -16.10
C TRP A 271 -13.59 -4.72 -15.87
N VAL A 272 -12.65 -4.93 -16.78
CA VAL A 272 -11.92 -6.19 -16.91
C VAL A 272 -10.48 -6.06 -16.49
N VAL A 273 -10.06 -6.83 -15.49
CA VAL A 273 -8.65 -7.02 -15.11
C VAL A 273 -8.16 -8.36 -15.66
N ASP A 274 -7.15 -8.33 -16.51
CA ASP A 274 -6.43 -9.51 -17.00
C ASP A 274 -5.32 -9.88 -15.99
N ARG A 275 -5.62 -10.85 -15.10
CA ARG A 275 -4.66 -11.26 -14.07
C ARG A 275 -3.45 -11.97 -14.66
N ASP A 276 -3.63 -12.73 -15.72
CA ASP A 276 -2.54 -13.49 -16.33
C ASP A 276 -1.54 -12.53 -17.00
N ALA A 277 -2.03 -11.47 -17.64
CA ALA A 277 -1.19 -10.38 -18.14
C ALA A 277 -0.46 -9.64 -16.99
N ALA A 278 -1.17 -9.39 -15.86
CA ALA A 278 -0.57 -8.74 -14.70
C ALA A 278 0.59 -9.53 -14.09
N THR A 279 0.46 -10.87 -14.07
CA THR A 279 1.45 -11.77 -13.45
C THR A 279 2.50 -12.31 -14.43
N GLY A 280 2.42 -11.94 -15.72
CA GLY A 280 3.31 -12.45 -16.75
C GLY A 280 3.18 -13.96 -16.96
N THR A 281 1.96 -14.51 -16.82
CA THR A 281 1.71 -15.95 -17.00
C THR A 281 2.00 -16.36 -18.45
N GLU A 282 2.99 -17.22 -18.65
CA GLU A 282 3.38 -17.70 -19.98
C GLU A 282 2.22 -18.48 -20.64
N ASP A 283 2.09 -18.33 -21.97
CA ASP A 283 1.07 -18.99 -22.79
C ASP A 283 -0.41 -18.71 -22.42
N ALA A 284 -0.68 -17.75 -21.53
CA ALA A 284 -2.04 -17.35 -21.22
C ALA A 284 -2.71 -16.60 -22.39
N GLN A 285 -3.99 -16.84 -22.59
CA GLN A 285 -4.77 -16.09 -23.56
C GLN A 285 -5.18 -14.74 -22.97
N PRO A 286 -5.01 -13.61 -23.70
CA PRO A 286 -5.49 -12.32 -23.25
C PRO A 286 -6.99 -12.32 -22.91
N ALA A 287 -7.38 -11.58 -21.91
CA ALA A 287 -8.79 -11.43 -21.49
C ALA A 287 -9.69 -11.02 -22.67
N ALA A 288 -9.20 -10.14 -23.55
CA ALA A 288 -9.92 -9.73 -24.75
C ALA A 288 -10.25 -10.90 -25.67
N THR A 289 -9.34 -11.87 -25.83
CA THR A 289 -9.57 -13.08 -26.63
C THR A 289 -10.58 -14.01 -25.94
N ILE A 290 -10.56 -14.10 -24.61
CA ILE A 290 -11.48 -14.96 -23.85
C ILE A 290 -12.91 -14.41 -23.90
N LEU A 291 -13.05 -13.08 -23.84
CA LEU A 291 -14.35 -12.40 -23.91
C LEU A 291 -14.90 -12.24 -25.33
N ASP A 292 -14.08 -12.45 -26.38
CA ASP A 292 -14.52 -12.45 -27.79
C ASP A 292 -15.22 -13.78 -28.14
N ASN A 293 -16.49 -13.90 -27.71
CA ASN A 293 -17.29 -15.10 -27.99
C ASN A 293 -18.78 -14.77 -28.09
N ALA A 294 -19.54 -15.68 -28.74
CA ALA A 294 -20.94 -15.50 -29.09
C ALA A 294 -21.88 -15.31 -27.87
N ILE A 295 -21.48 -15.72 -26.66
CA ILE A 295 -22.29 -15.52 -25.45
C ILE A 295 -22.10 -14.07 -24.95
N VAL A 296 -20.88 -13.59 -24.86
CA VAL A 296 -20.55 -12.22 -24.42
C VAL A 296 -21.13 -11.19 -25.39
N GLU A 297 -21.13 -11.47 -26.71
CA GLU A 297 -21.77 -10.61 -27.75
C GLU A 297 -23.28 -10.37 -27.53
N LEU A 298 -23.95 -11.19 -26.72
CA LEU A 298 -25.35 -11.00 -26.37
C LEU A 298 -25.57 -9.91 -25.32
N THR A 299 -24.55 -9.52 -24.58
CA THR A 299 -24.63 -8.49 -23.51
C THR A 299 -24.74 -7.08 -24.07
N THR A 300 -25.30 -6.18 -23.27
CA THR A 300 -25.32 -4.75 -23.59
C THR A 300 -23.91 -4.19 -23.68
N ALA A 301 -23.04 -4.53 -22.72
CA ALA A 301 -21.65 -4.08 -22.70
C ALA A 301 -20.88 -4.41 -24.00
N ALA A 302 -21.08 -5.60 -24.55
CA ALA A 302 -20.42 -5.97 -25.81
C ALA A 302 -21.02 -5.24 -27.03
N LYS A 303 -22.35 -5.08 -27.08
CA LYS A 303 -23.05 -4.41 -28.21
C LYS A 303 -22.77 -2.92 -28.31
N GLU A 304 -22.53 -2.27 -27.19
CA GLU A 304 -22.28 -0.82 -27.09
C GLU A 304 -20.77 -0.49 -27.03
N ASP A 305 -19.90 -1.50 -27.15
CA ASP A 305 -18.43 -1.37 -27.03
C ASP A 305 -17.97 -0.87 -25.65
N HIS A 306 -18.69 -1.30 -24.60
CA HIS A 306 -18.46 -0.93 -23.21
C HIS A 306 -17.69 -1.99 -22.40
N ILE A 307 -16.82 -2.77 -23.06
CA ILE A 307 -15.87 -3.67 -22.36
C ILE A 307 -14.56 -2.92 -22.16
N ILE A 308 -14.34 -2.44 -20.94
CA ILE A 308 -13.17 -1.64 -20.58
C ILE A 308 -12.10 -2.56 -20.01
N TYR A 309 -10.97 -2.66 -20.69
CA TYR A 309 -9.81 -3.40 -20.23
C TYR A 309 -8.92 -2.46 -19.40
N LEU A 310 -8.90 -2.71 -18.10
CA LEU A 310 -8.15 -1.94 -17.12
C LEU A 310 -6.65 -2.29 -17.20
N ASN A 311 -5.76 -1.36 -16.85
CA ASN A 311 -4.33 -1.63 -16.78
C ASN A 311 -4.06 -2.77 -15.76
N PRO A 312 -3.66 -3.97 -16.21
CA PRO A 312 -3.64 -5.13 -15.33
C PRO A 312 -2.63 -4.99 -14.19
N THR A 313 -1.50 -4.33 -14.43
CA THR A 313 -0.46 -4.14 -13.41
C THR A 313 -0.90 -3.14 -12.36
N ALA A 314 -1.52 -2.03 -12.77
CA ALA A 314 -2.03 -1.01 -11.85
C ALA A 314 -3.13 -1.59 -10.94
N TRP A 315 -4.09 -2.32 -11.51
CA TRP A 315 -5.25 -2.83 -10.78
C TRP A 315 -5.00 -4.15 -10.03
N TYR A 316 -3.91 -4.88 -10.36
CA TYR A 316 -3.66 -6.17 -9.73
C TYR A 316 -2.35 -6.24 -8.95
N ILE A 317 -1.23 -5.77 -9.50
CA ILE A 317 0.09 -5.88 -8.85
C ILE A 317 0.32 -4.76 -7.85
N VAL A 318 0.26 -3.50 -8.30
CA VAL A 318 0.61 -2.33 -7.50
C VAL A 318 -0.52 -1.94 -6.57
N PHE A 319 -1.72 -1.72 -7.10
CA PHE A 319 -2.93 -1.53 -6.34
C PHE A 319 -2.83 -0.38 -5.32
N GLY A 320 -2.52 0.80 -5.79
CA GLY A 320 -2.37 2.02 -4.99
C GLY A 320 -1.05 2.73 -5.31
N GLY A 321 -0.75 3.77 -4.55
CA GLY A 321 0.34 4.69 -4.86
C GLY A 321 -0.10 5.85 -5.73
N LEU A 322 0.76 6.85 -5.90
CA LEU A 322 0.40 8.10 -6.55
C LEU A 322 0.22 7.94 -8.06
N GLU A 323 1.22 7.40 -8.74
CA GLU A 323 1.18 7.24 -10.19
C GLU A 323 0.17 6.17 -10.62
N THR A 324 0.14 5.06 -9.88
CA THR A 324 -0.81 3.97 -10.14
C THR A 324 -2.26 4.44 -9.99
N THR A 325 -2.55 5.29 -9.01
CA THR A 325 -3.92 5.84 -8.86
C THR A 325 -4.28 6.78 -10.01
N ARG A 326 -3.32 7.55 -10.57
CA ARG A 326 -3.54 8.33 -11.80
C ARG A 326 -3.90 7.41 -12.98
N ILE A 327 -3.15 6.31 -13.16
CA ILE A 327 -3.45 5.31 -14.20
C ILE A 327 -4.87 4.74 -14.01
N MET A 328 -5.28 4.44 -12.78
CA MET A 328 -6.63 3.94 -12.49
C MET A 328 -7.72 4.97 -12.82
N ILE A 329 -7.50 6.25 -12.51
CA ILE A 329 -8.39 7.34 -12.89
C ILE A 329 -8.51 7.43 -14.41
N ASP A 330 -7.40 7.41 -15.13
CA ASP A 330 -7.37 7.48 -16.59
C ASP A 330 -8.09 6.29 -17.23
N ASP A 331 -7.97 5.09 -16.67
CA ASP A 331 -8.70 3.91 -17.12
C ASP A 331 -10.22 4.10 -16.98
N VAL A 332 -10.68 4.67 -15.88
CA VAL A 332 -12.12 4.92 -15.67
C VAL A 332 -12.62 6.02 -16.61
N LEU A 333 -11.84 7.08 -16.83
CA LEU A 333 -12.21 8.19 -17.72
C LEU A 333 -12.29 7.79 -19.21
N GLN A 334 -11.87 6.57 -19.59
CA GLN A 334 -12.05 6.07 -20.97
C GLN A 334 -13.51 6.04 -21.41
N ILE A 335 -14.46 5.84 -20.48
CA ILE A 335 -15.89 5.81 -20.80
C ILE A 335 -16.45 7.16 -21.28
N ALA A 336 -15.73 8.25 -21.10
CA ALA A 336 -16.11 9.58 -21.56
C ALA A 336 -15.61 9.92 -22.97
N LYS A 337 -14.81 9.01 -23.57
CA LYS A 337 -14.19 9.21 -24.88
C LYS A 337 -14.95 8.52 -25.98
#